data_9b87fb9a7bdbd7d36bcbb2810e17037b
#
_entry.id   9b87fb9a7bdbd7d36bcbb2810e17037b
#
_cell.length_a   1.000
_cell.length_b   1.000
_cell.length_c   1.000
_cell.angle_alpha   90.00
_cell.angle_beta   90.00
_cell.angle_gamma   90.00
#
_symmetry.space_group_name_H-M   'P 1'
#
loop_
_entity.id
_entity.type
_entity.pdbx_description
1 polymer ?
#
loop_
_entity_poly.entity_id
_entity_poly.type
_entity_poly.pdbx_seq_one_letter_code
_entity_poly.pdbx_strand_id
1 'polypeptide(L)'
;MKKIFCILSLCLLFAASCEKGPDSETPVKSESSSLVVVAETIADHNVVIVKPSEAKSGAPVVVVLTDDLLLTTRSSPVAEVPEVNYKAAEHCLIGGYTLCVVEVAAGEDLSFLTSLKEGFTCASKFYLLSYCNGHAYTAAMQMPSEFAAFGCVSGAIEVEAYKANNFTQPVSFVHVHATENSVYSWTGVEGKSASVPLSVGAIVAIDECTHYTTGELIPRQGKGLVSYTKYLGGKNGHEVVLYSVDGKSNGWCDAEFEVYNQIWNFFKNH
;
A
#
# COMPACT_ATOMS: atom_id res chain seq x y z
N MET A 1 -19.67 -24.47 -17.60
CA MET A 1 -20.77 -23.52 -17.89
C MET A 1 -20.27 -22.14 -17.45
N LYS A 2 -19.92 -21.29 -18.42
CA LYS A 2 -19.40 -19.94 -18.15
C LYS A 2 -20.54 -19.05 -17.67
N LYS A 3 -20.51 -18.61 -16.41
CA LYS A 3 -21.42 -17.58 -15.90
C LYS A 3 -20.84 -16.21 -16.29
N ILE A 4 -21.50 -15.55 -17.22
CA ILE A 4 -21.24 -14.15 -17.57
C ILE A 4 -21.85 -13.33 -16.44
N PHE A 5 -21.03 -12.65 -15.65
CA PHE A 5 -21.47 -11.68 -14.66
C PHE A 5 -21.55 -10.30 -15.32
N CYS A 6 -22.72 -9.70 -15.20
CA CYS A 6 -23.02 -8.33 -15.64
C CYS A 6 -22.21 -7.34 -14.80
N ILE A 7 -21.40 -6.52 -15.47
CA ILE A 7 -20.68 -5.40 -14.86
C ILE A 7 -21.67 -4.26 -14.64
N LEU A 8 -21.99 -3.96 -13.39
CA LEU A 8 -22.68 -2.71 -13.03
C LEU A 8 -21.62 -1.63 -12.79
N SER A 9 -21.42 -0.76 -13.79
CA SER A 9 -20.59 0.44 -13.65
C SER A 9 -21.39 1.51 -12.93
N LEU A 10 -21.05 1.81 -11.68
CA LEU A 10 -21.63 2.90 -10.90
C LEU A 10 -20.73 4.13 -11.00
N CYS A 11 -21.08 5.08 -11.87
CA CYS A 11 -20.43 6.39 -11.95
C CYS A 11 -20.95 7.30 -10.84
N LEU A 12 -20.15 7.59 -9.82
CA LEU A 12 -20.45 8.61 -8.82
C LEU A 12 -20.05 9.99 -9.35
N LEU A 13 -21.03 10.80 -9.77
CA LEU A 13 -20.87 12.20 -10.10
C LEU A 13 -20.98 13.05 -8.83
N PHE A 14 -19.90 13.67 -8.41
CA PHE A 14 -19.93 14.73 -7.40
C PHE A 14 -20.18 16.09 -8.09
N ALA A 15 -21.35 16.67 -7.86
CA ALA A 15 -21.63 18.05 -8.22
C ALA A 15 -21.31 18.95 -7.02
N ALA A 16 -20.27 19.76 -7.12
CA ALA A 16 -20.02 20.86 -6.19
C ALA A 16 -20.88 22.06 -6.63
N SER A 17 -21.85 22.45 -5.79
CA SER A 17 -22.62 23.68 -5.94
C SER A 17 -21.81 24.83 -5.38
N CYS A 18 -21.36 25.74 -6.25
CA CYS A 18 -20.92 27.08 -5.86
C CYS A 18 -21.88 28.11 -6.43
N GLU A 19 -22.37 29.00 -5.56
CA GLU A 19 -23.19 30.15 -5.92
C GLU A 19 -22.43 31.15 -6.77
N LYS A 20 -23.13 31.76 -7.76
CA LYS A 20 -22.60 32.68 -8.76
C LYS A 20 -22.53 34.11 -8.22
N GLY A 21 -21.36 34.76 -8.39
CA GLY A 21 -21.25 36.20 -8.59
C GLY A 21 -20.93 36.50 -10.06
N PRO A 22 -21.30 37.64 -10.62
CA PRO A 22 -21.20 37.88 -12.04
C PRO A 22 -19.82 38.44 -12.40
N ASP A 23 -19.08 37.75 -13.28
CA ASP A 23 -18.33 38.36 -14.37
C ASP A 23 -17.60 37.30 -15.20
N SER A 24 -17.66 37.52 -16.49
CA SER A 24 -17.20 36.76 -17.62
C SER A 24 -15.79 36.22 -17.54
N GLU A 25 -15.64 34.87 -17.48
CA GLU A 25 -14.53 34.18 -18.13
C GLU A 25 -15.02 32.79 -18.57
N THR A 26 -14.66 32.39 -19.77
CA THR A 26 -14.98 31.11 -20.40
C THR A 26 -14.64 29.95 -19.45
N PRO A 27 -15.57 29.00 -19.19
CA PRO A 27 -15.26 27.89 -18.30
C PRO A 27 -14.26 26.95 -18.98
N VAL A 28 -13.04 26.93 -18.42
CA VAL A 28 -12.15 25.79 -18.60
C VAL A 28 -12.91 24.61 -18.02
N LYS A 29 -13.33 23.65 -18.86
CA LYS A 29 -13.84 22.36 -18.41
C LYS A 29 -12.79 21.71 -17.55
N SER A 30 -12.95 21.75 -16.24
CA SER A 30 -12.26 20.82 -15.34
C SER A 30 -12.87 19.44 -15.64
N GLU A 31 -12.13 18.61 -16.34
CA GLU A 31 -12.45 17.19 -16.43
C GLU A 31 -12.36 16.65 -15.01
N SER A 32 -13.51 16.39 -14.39
CA SER A 32 -13.56 15.72 -13.09
C SER A 32 -13.19 14.26 -13.33
N SER A 33 -11.92 13.93 -13.07
CA SER A 33 -11.47 12.55 -13.05
C SER A 33 -12.26 11.80 -11.98
N SER A 34 -13.04 10.81 -12.38
CA SER A 34 -13.82 9.96 -11.49
C SER A 34 -13.07 8.66 -11.20
N LEU A 35 -13.35 8.06 -10.04
CA LEU A 35 -12.83 6.74 -9.68
C LEU A 35 -13.82 5.66 -10.10
N VAL A 36 -13.28 4.53 -10.52
CA VAL A 36 -14.01 3.28 -10.71
C VAL A 36 -13.60 2.33 -9.60
N VAL A 37 -14.58 1.81 -8.87
CA VAL A 37 -14.37 0.82 -7.81
C VAL A 37 -15.08 -0.46 -8.24
N VAL A 38 -14.37 -1.58 -8.24
CA VAL A 38 -14.88 -2.90 -8.60
C VAL A 38 -14.53 -3.88 -7.49
N ALA A 39 -15.51 -4.63 -7.01
CA ALA A 39 -15.28 -5.76 -6.12
C ALA A 39 -15.48 -7.05 -6.92
N GLU A 40 -14.52 -7.95 -6.87
CA GLU A 40 -14.55 -9.23 -7.60
C GLU A 40 -13.80 -10.31 -6.84
N THR A 41 -13.88 -11.55 -7.31
CA THR A 41 -13.09 -12.67 -6.81
C THR A 41 -12.07 -13.06 -7.87
N ILE A 42 -10.78 -13.00 -7.54
CA ILE A 42 -9.67 -13.41 -8.41
C ILE A 42 -8.86 -14.48 -7.67
N ALA A 43 -8.65 -15.62 -8.31
CA ALA A 43 -7.92 -16.76 -7.73
C ALA A 43 -8.41 -17.13 -6.32
N ASP A 44 -9.74 -17.19 -6.15
CA ASP A 44 -10.47 -17.48 -4.91
C ASP A 44 -10.32 -16.44 -3.78
N HIS A 45 -9.73 -15.27 -4.06
CA HIS A 45 -9.60 -14.15 -3.11
C HIS A 45 -10.61 -13.04 -3.38
N ASN A 46 -11.08 -12.41 -2.30
CA ASN A 46 -11.86 -11.18 -2.38
C ASN A 46 -10.94 -10.01 -2.74
N VAL A 47 -11.24 -9.34 -3.84
CA VAL A 47 -10.41 -8.25 -4.38
C VAL A 47 -11.24 -7.01 -4.60
N VAL A 48 -10.73 -5.87 -4.15
CA VAL A 48 -11.30 -4.55 -4.45
C VAL A 48 -10.30 -3.78 -5.31
N ILE A 49 -10.72 -3.43 -6.52
CA ILE A 49 -9.93 -2.68 -7.49
C ILE A 49 -10.43 -1.24 -7.54
N VAL A 50 -9.53 -0.29 -7.34
CA VAL A 50 -9.79 1.15 -7.45
C VAL A 50 -8.87 1.73 -8.51
N LYS A 51 -9.43 2.40 -9.49
CA LYS A 51 -8.64 3.04 -10.56
C LYS A 51 -9.29 4.32 -11.05
N PRO A 52 -8.52 5.27 -11.60
CA PRO A 52 -9.08 6.39 -12.34
C PRO A 52 -9.98 5.89 -13.50
N SER A 53 -11.11 6.53 -13.75
CA SER A 53 -11.99 6.17 -14.87
C SER A 53 -11.28 6.25 -16.22
N GLU A 54 -10.31 7.15 -16.33
CA GLU A 54 -9.43 7.34 -17.48
C GLU A 54 -8.01 6.86 -17.18
N ALA A 55 -7.88 5.65 -16.59
CA ALA A 55 -6.58 5.06 -16.35
C ALA A 55 -5.80 4.91 -17.67
N LYS A 56 -4.59 5.48 -17.71
CA LYS A 56 -3.72 5.36 -18.89
C LYS A 56 -3.30 3.89 -19.08
N SER A 57 -3.20 3.45 -20.32
CA SER A 57 -2.56 2.19 -20.64
C SER A 57 -1.12 2.22 -20.07
N GLY A 58 -0.73 1.17 -19.39
CA GLY A 58 0.56 1.13 -18.70
C GLY A 58 0.56 1.74 -17.30
N ALA A 59 -0.57 2.14 -16.74
CA ALA A 59 -0.65 2.57 -15.35
C ALA A 59 -0.11 1.46 -14.43
N PRO A 60 0.75 1.78 -13.44
CA PRO A 60 1.23 0.77 -12.50
C PRO A 60 0.11 0.29 -11.55
N VAL A 61 0.31 -0.87 -10.96
CA VAL A 61 -0.61 -1.48 -10.00
C VAL A 61 0.07 -1.56 -8.63
N VAL A 62 -0.62 -1.05 -7.61
CA VAL A 62 -0.24 -1.26 -6.20
C VAL A 62 -1.16 -2.31 -5.62
N VAL A 63 -0.62 -3.48 -5.32
CA VAL A 63 -1.34 -4.57 -4.64
C VAL A 63 -1.20 -4.37 -3.15
N VAL A 64 -2.30 -4.32 -2.42
CA VAL A 64 -2.34 -4.21 -0.96
C VAL A 64 -2.89 -5.51 -0.37
N LEU A 65 -2.09 -6.20 0.42
CA LEU A 65 -2.48 -7.40 1.14
C LEU A 65 -2.93 -7.03 2.56
N THR A 66 -4.11 -7.47 2.96
CA THR A 66 -4.68 -7.22 4.29
C THR A 66 -5.41 -8.44 4.81
N ASP A 67 -5.44 -8.63 6.12
CA ASP A 67 -6.18 -9.73 6.76
C ASP A 67 -7.68 -9.41 6.86
N ASP A 68 -8.07 -8.15 6.63
CA ASP A 68 -9.45 -7.69 6.74
C ASP A 68 -9.72 -6.51 5.80
N LEU A 69 -10.53 -6.72 4.79
CA LEU A 69 -10.96 -5.66 3.86
C LEU A 69 -11.70 -4.52 4.57
N LEU A 70 -12.37 -4.80 5.69
CA LEU A 70 -13.09 -3.78 6.47
C LEU A 70 -12.14 -2.75 7.08
N LEU A 71 -10.87 -3.11 7.35
CA LEU A 71 -9.86 -2.17 7.84
C LEU A 71 -9.44 -1.16 6.76
N THR A 72 -9.57 -1.53 5.51
CA THR A 72 -9.21 -0.68 4.35
C THR A 72 -10.43 -0.02 3.72
N THR A 73 -11.63 -0.50 4.06
CA THR A 73 -12.91 -0.01 3.54
C THR A 73 -13.72 0.61 4.67
N ARG A 74 -14.34 1.79 4.45
CA ARG A 74 -15.39 2.30 5.32
C ARG A 74 -16.74 1.86 4.76
N SER A 75 -17.66 1.48 5.63
CA SER A 75 -19.04 1.23 5.23
C SER A 75 -19.67 2.52 4.69
N SER A 76 -20.03 2.55 3.42
CA SER A 76 -20.88 3.58 2.85
C SER A 76 -22.33 3.35 3.28
N PRO A 77 -23.13 4.41 3.52
CA PRO A 77 -24.56 4.27 3.69
C PRO A 77 -25.30 3.82 2.42
N VAL A 78 -24.60 3.70 1.29
CA VAL A 78 -25.11 3.08 0.06
C VAL A 78 -24.57 1.66 -0.01
N ALA A 79 -25.39 0.75 0.44
CA ALA A 79 -25.09 -0.64 0.81
C ALA A 79 -24.77 -1.55 -0.37
N GLU A 80 -23.64 -1.44 -1.06
CA GLU A 80 -23.24 -2.52 -2.00
C GLU A 80 -21.78 -2.44 -2.48
N VAL A 81 -21.02 -1.39 -2.14
CA VAL A 81 -19.61 -1.28 -2.54
C VAL A 81 -18.77 -1.01 -1.29
N PRO A 82 -17.73 -1.82 -0.99
CA PRO A 82 -16.81 -1.52 0.10
C PRO A 82 -16.21 -0.12 -0.12
N GLU A 83 -16.39 0.77 0.84
CA GLU A 83 -15.71 2.07 0.81
C GLU A 83 -14.22 1.82 1.04
N VAL A 84 -13.45 1.84 0.00
CA VAL A 84 -11.99 1.95 0.08
C VAL A 84 -11.68 3.21 0.90
N ASN A 85 -10.69 3.13 1.80
CA ASN A 85 -10.23 4.30 2.52
C ASN A 85 -10.12 5.49 1.54
N TYR A 86 -10.96 6.50 1.74
CA TYR A 86 -11.12 7.64 0.83
C TYR A 86 -9.78 8.26 0.42
N LYS A 87 -8.82 8.34 1.33
CA LYS A 87 -7.49 8.87 1.06
C LYS A 87 -6.67 7.97 0.14
N ALA A 88 -6.76 6.64 0.27
CA ALA A 88 -6.09 5.71 -0.64
C ALA A 88 -6.66 5.84 -2.06
N ALA A 89 -7.97 5.97 -2.19
CA ALA A 89 -8.65 6.17 -3.45
C ALA A 89 -8.29 7.53 -4.10
N GLU A 90 -8.28 8.60 -3.32
CA GLU A 90 -7.86 9.93 -3.77
C GLU A 90 -6.40 9.94 -4.23
N HIS A 91 -5.54 9.23 -3.49
CA HIS A 91 -4.14 9.05 -3.85
C HIS A 91 -3.93 8.27 -5.15
N CYS A 92 -4.73 7.25 -5.38
CA CYS A 92 -4.78 6.48 -6.61
C CYS A 92 -5.07 7.40 -7.81
N LEU A 93 -6.04 8.31 -7.65
CA LEU A 93 -6.39 9.31 -8.66
C LEU A 93 -5.23 10.27 -8.96
N ILE A 94 -4.65 10.86 -7.92
CA ILE A 94 -3.53 11.82 -8.03
C ILE A 94 -2.27 11.14 -8.57
N GLY A 95 -1.98 9.92 -8.11
CA GLY A 95 -0.80 9.15 -8.50
C GLY A 95 -0.90 8.49 -9.88
N GLY A 96 -2.10 8.37 -10.43
CA GLY A 96 -2.34 7.75 -11.74
C GLY A 96 -2.06 6.24 -11.76
N TYR A 97 -2.23 5.55 -10.64
CA TYR A 97 -2.04 4.09 -10.52
C TYR A 97 -3.37 3.38 -10.23
N THR A 98 -3.37 2.06 -10.41
CA THR A 98 -4.47 1.19 -9.96
C THR A 98 -4.15 0.65 -8.58
N LEU A 99 -5.08 0.76 -7.63
CA LEU A 99 -5.02 0.14 -6.33
C LEU A 99 -5.79 -1.18 -6.39
N CYS A 100 -5.15 -2.28 -5.96
CA CYS A 100 -5.75 -3.60 -5.89
C CYS A 100 -5.63 -4.12 -4.46
N VAL A 101 -6.72 -4.10 -3.69
CA VAL A 101 -6.75 -4.54 -2.29
C VAL A 101 -7.23 -5.98 -2.24
N VAL A 102 -6.46 -6.85 -1.62
CA VAL A 102 -6.73 -8.30 -1.55
C VAL A 102 -6.79 -8.74 -0.09
N GLU A 103 -7.84 -9.46 0.26
CA GLU A 103 -7.95 -10.11 1.54
C GLU A 103 -7.15 -11.42 1.53
N VAL A 104 -6.23 -11.56 2.48
CA VAL A 104 -5.31 -12.70 2.58
C VAL A 104 -5.21 -13.14 4.03
N ALA A 105 -5.46 -14.41 4.30
CA ALA A 105 -5.35 -14.94 5.64
C ALA A 105 -3.89 -15.03 6.13
N ALA A 106 -3.70 -14.99 7.44
CA ALA A 106 -2.37 -15.17 8.04
C ALA A 106 -1.77 -16.52 7.65
N GLY A 107 -0.51 -16.52 7.19
CA GLY A 107 0.21 -17.74 6.81
C GLY A 107 -0.22 -18.36 5.46
N GLU A 108 -1.04 -17.66 4.70
CA GLU A 108 -1.50 -18.13 3.39
C GLU A 108 -0.36 -18.12 2.34
N ASP A 109 -0.43 -19.06 1.41
CA ASP A 109 0.48 -19.12 0.26
C ASP A 109 0.18 -17.96 -0.71
N LEU A 110 1.20 -17.17 -1.01
CA LEU A 110 1.09 -16.00 -1.88
C LEU A 110 1.23 -16.32 -3.38
N SER A 111 1.27 -17.58 -3.78
CA SER A 111 1.41 -17.99 -5.19
C SER A 111 0.27 -17.46 -6.09
N PHE A 112 -0.91 -17.21 -5.54
CA PHE A 112 -2.05 -16.61 -6.24
C PHE A 112 -1.73 -15.23 -6.84
N LEU A 113 -0.75 -14.51 -6.30
CA LEU A 113 -0.33 -13.20 -6.81
C LEU A 113 0.14 -13.25 -8.26
N THR A 114 0.66 -14.39 -8.72
CA THR A 114 0.99 -14.59 -10.13
C THR A 114 -0.26 -14.53 -11.00
N SER A 115 -1.32 -15.26 -10.62
CA SER A 115 -2.60 -15.25 -11.34
C SER A 115 -3.31 -13.88 -11.22
N LEU A 116 -3.18 -13.21 -10.07
CA LEU A 116 -3.69 -11.86 -9.90
C LEU A 116 -3.06 -10.88 -10.90
N LYS A 117 -1.74 -10.95 -11.08
CA LYS A 117 -1.01 -10.07 -12.04
C LYS A 117 -1.42 -10.32 -13.48
N GLU A 118 -1.75 -11.55 -13.85
CA GLU A 118 -2.25 -11.88 -15.20
C GLU A 118 -3.56 -11.15 -15.53
N GLY A 119 -4.36 -10.78 -14.53
CA GLY A 119 -5.54 -9.93 -14.70
C GLY A 119 -5.24 -8.48 -15.11
N PHE A 120 -4.00 -8.03 -14.94
CA PHE A 120 -3.56 -6.65 -15.23
C PHE A 120 -2.55 -6.59 -16.38
N THR A 121 -2.88 -7.17 -17.52
CA THR A 121 -1.99 -7.35 -18.70
C THR A 121 -1.36 -6.06 -19.24
N CYS A 122 -1.97 -4.90 -18.96
CA CYS A 122 -1.48 -3.60 -19.42
C CYS A 122 -0.67 -2.84 -18.36
N ALA A 123 -0.44 -3.42 -17.16
CA ALA A 123 0.32 -2.74 -16.11
C ALA A 123 1.80 -2.63 -16.49
N SER A 124 2.39 -1.45 -16.28
CA SER A 124 3.83 -1.24 -16.54
C SER A 124 4.72 -1.80 -15.43
N LYS A 125 4.24 -1.72 -14.20
CA LYS A 125 4.94 -2.18 -12.98
C LYS A 125 3.93 -2.65 -11.93
N PHE A 126 4.38 -3.54 -11.07
CA PHE A 126 3.65 -3.95 -9.89
C PHE A 126 4.44 -3.57 -8.65
N TYR A 127 3.74 -3.07 -7.64
CA TYR A 127 4.24 -2.83 -6.29
C TYR A 127 3.40 -3.60 -5.30
N LEU A 128 3.99 -4.07 -4.22
CA LEU A 128 3.27 -4.81 -3.20
C LEU A 128 3.39 -4.11 -1.85
N LEU A 129 2.25 -3.91 -1.20
CA LEU A 129 2.13 -3.33 0.13
C LEU A 129 1.38 -4.31 1.02
N SER A 130 1.85 -4.56 2.23
CA SER A 130 1.06 -5.23 3.27
C SER A 130 0.58 -4.23 4.31
N TYR A 131 -0.64 -4.45 4.80
CA TYR A 131 -1.30 -3.61 5.78
C TYR A 131 -1.73 -4.43 6.99
N CYS A 132 -1.23 -4.07 8.17
CA CYS A 132 -1.48 -4.75 9.46
C CYS A 132 -1.04 -6.22 9.51
N ASN A 133 -0.14 -6.64 8.62
CA ASN A 133 0.44 -7.99 8.58
C ASN A 133 1.85 -7.98 8.00
N GLY A 134 2.51 -9.15 7.95
CA GLY A 134 3.87 -9.33 7.45
C GLY A 134 3.98 -9.83 6.00
N HIS A 135 2.89 -9.90 5.25
CA HIS A 135 2.87 -10.53 3.91
C HIS A 135 3.85 -9.89 2.90
N ALA A 136 4.15 -8.58 3.00
CA ALA A 136 5.15 -7.97 2.12
C ALA A 136 6.55 -8.55 2.33
N TYR A 137 6.91 -8.91 3.56
CA TYR A 137 8.18 -9.58 3.85
C TYR A 137 8.19 -10.99 3.28
N THR A 138 7.08 -11.73 3.44
CA THR A 138 6.93 -13.07 2.85
C THR A 138 7.01 -13.03 1.33
N ALA A 139 6.34 -12.09 0.69
CA ALA A 139 6.41 -11.90 -0.76
C ALA A 139 7.82 -11.51 -1.24
N ALA A 140 8.53 -10.66 -0.49
CA ALA A 140 9.90 -10.29 -0.80
C ALA A 140 10.88 -11.48 -0.69
N MET A 141 10.59 -12.48 0.15
CA MET A 141 11.36 -13.73 0.22
C MET A 141 11.03 -14.68 -0.94
N GLN A 142 9.75 -14.87 -1.23
CA GLN A 142 9.26 -15.90 -2.16
C GLN A 142 9.34 -15.45 -3.62
N MET A 143 9.07 -14.18 -3.90
CA MET A 143 8.94 -13.64 -5.26
C MET A 143 9.59 -12.25 -5.42
N PRO A 144 10.87 -12.08 -5.06
CA PRO A 144 11.54 -10.78 -5.01
C PRO A 144 11.55 -10.04 -6.36
N SER A 145 11.58 -10.74 -7.46
CA SER A 145 11.62 -10.17 -8.83
C SER A 145 10.24 -9.85 -9.42
N GLU A 146 9.15 -10.26 -8.74
CA GLU A 146 7.79 -10.09 -9.26
C GLU A 146 7.24 -8.67 -9.06
N PHE A 147 7.81 -7.93 -8.11
CA PHE A 147 7.41 -6.58 -7.78
C PHE A 147 8.60 -5.62 -7.84
N ALA A 148 8.38 -4.42 -8.35
CA ALA A 148 9.41 -3.41 -8.48
C ALA A 148 9.87 -2.86 -7.11
N ALA A 149 8.96 -2.81 -6.13
CA ALA A 149 9.27 -2.52 -4.74
C ALA A 149 8.17 -3.07 -3.81
N PHE A 150 8.52 -3.19 -2.53
CA PHE A 150 7.68 -3.71 -1.47
C PHE A 150 7.47 -2.67 -0.37
N GLY A 151 6.38 -2.81 0.38
CA GLY A 151 6.12 -1.97 1.54
C GLY A 151 5.32 -2.69 2.62
N CYS A 152 5.45 -2.23 3.86
CA CYS A 152 4.69 -2.72 4.99
C CYS A 152 4.23 -1.56 5.86
N VAL A 153 2.94 -1.52 6.18
CA VAL A 153 2.36 -0.55 7.12
C VAL A 153 1.79 -1.28 8.31
N SER A 154 2.24 -0.91 9.51
CA SER A 154 1.75 -1.44 10.79
C SER A 154 1.83 -2.96 10.94
N GLY A 155 2.68 -3.63 10.17
CA GLY A 155 2.98 -5.05 10.28
C GLY A 155 4.44 -5.30 10.64
N ALA A 156 4.86 -6.56 10.70
CA ALA A 156 6.24 -6.97 10.87
C ALA A 156 6.41 -8.41 10.34
N ILE A 157 7.66 -8.81 10.10
CA ILE A 157 7.95 -10.17 9.66
C ILE A 157 7.53 -11.19 10.74
N GLU A 158 6.87 -12.26 10.33
CA GLU A 158 6.52 -13.35 11.25
C GLU A 158 7.78 -14.03 11.80
N VAL A 159 7.73 -14.45 13.08
CA VAL A 159 8.90 -14.95 13.77
C VAL A 159 9.53 -16.17 13.09
N GLU A 160 8.72 -17.07 12.53
CA GLU A 160 9.23 -18.24 11.83
C GLU A 160 9.83 -17.88 10.47
N ALA A 161 9.24 -16.94 9.74
CA ALA A 161 9.79 -16.41 8.51
C ALA A 161 11.12 -15.66 8.76
N TYR A 162 11.20 -14.90 9.86
CA TYR A 162 12.44 -14.24 10.28
C TYR A 162 13.56 -15.23 10.61
N LYS A 163 13.26 -16.30 11.35
CA LYS A 163 14.22 -17.37 11.68
C LYS A 163 14.70 -18.13 10.44
N ALA A 164 13.79 -18.41 9.52
CA ALA A 164 14.12 -19.06 8.26
C ALA A 164 15.02 -18.22 7.36
N ASN A 165 14.87 -16.89 7.41
CA ASN A 165 15.66 -15.90 6.67
C ASN A 165 15.90 -16.26 5.19
N ASN A 166 14.83 -16.57 4.51
CA ASN A 166 14.87 -17.09 3.13
C ASN A 166 14.95 -15.96 2.06
N PHE A 167 15.43 -14.79 2.41
CA PHE A 167 15.72 -13.74 1.44
C PHE A 167 16.85 -14.19 0.51
N THR A 168 16.59 -14.16 -0.80
CA THR A 168 17.52 -14.65 -1.84
C THR A 168 18.06 -13.53 -2.72
N GLN A 169 17.35 -12.40 -2.78
CA GLN A 169 17.69 -11.28 -3.65
C GLN A 169 17.42 -9.95 -2.94
N PRO A 170 18.19 -8.90 -3.28
CA PRO A 170 17.92 -7.53 -2.85
C PRO A 170 16.56 -7.05 -3.35
N VAL A 171 15.88 -6.21 -2.56
CA VAL A 171 14.58 -5.61 -2.89
C VAL A 171 14.48 -4.20 -2.31
N SER A 172 13.89 -3.27 -3.04
CA SER A 172 13.55 -1.97 -2.48
C SER A 172 12.35 -2.08 -1.54
N PHE A 173 12.47 -1.56 -0.31
CA PHE A 173 11.45 -1.77 0.73
C PHE A 173 11.16 -0.49 1.54
N VAL A 174 9.88 -0.17 1.72
CA VAL A 174 9.44 0.90 2.63
C VAL A 174 8.62 0.34 3.78
N HIS A 175 8.95 0.74 5.00
CA HIS A 175 8.22 0.35 6.21
C HIS A 175 7.71 1.58 6.96
N VAL A 176 6.44 1.55 7.35
CA VAL A 176 5.79 2.59 8.17
C VAL A 176 5.21 1.96 9.41
N HIS A 177 5.60 2.45 10.60
CA HIS A 177 5.17 1.83 11.84
C HIS A 177 5.06 2.83 12.99
N ALA A 178 3.98 2.72 13.78
CA ALA A 178 3.82 3.49 15.01
C ALA A 178 4.58 2.83 16.17
N THR A 179 5.33 3.62 16.95
CA THR A 179 6.20 3.12 18.04
C THR A 179 5.44 2.42 19.17
N GLU A 180 4.16 2.78 19.37
CA GLU A 180 3.27 2.17 20.37
C GLU A 180 2.15 1.33 19.73
N ASN A 181 2.41 0.70 18.57
CA ASN A 181 1.48 -0.26 17.98
C ASN A 181 1.28 -1.45 18.92
N SER A 182 0.03 -1.79 19.24
CA SER A 182 -0.30 -2.85 20.20
C SER A 182 -0.51 -4.22 19.57
N VAL A 183 -0.65 -4.29 18.25
CA VAL A 183 -0.91 -5.54 17.49
C VAL A 183 0.40 -6.14 16.98
N TYR A 184 1.26 -5.29 16.38
CA TYR A 184 2.61 -5.61 15.99
C TYR A 184 3.54 -4.65 16.74
N SER A 185 3.93 -5.04 17.97
CA SER A 185 4.76 -4.19 18.83
C SER A 185 6.08 -3.83 18.14
N TRP A 186 6.54 -2.59 18.32
CA TRP A 186 7.86 -2.14 17.87
C TRP A 186 8.98 -3.10 18.28
N THR A 187 8.88 -3.67 19.48
CA THR A 187 9.85 -4.61 20.05
C THR A 187 9.61 -6.07 19.67
N GLY A 188 8.60 -6.33 18.84
CA GLY A 188 8.15 -7.67 18.48
C GLY A 188 7.08 -8.23 19.39
N VAL A 189 6.48 -9.33 19.00
CA VAL A 189 5.47 -10.08 19.74
C VAL A 189 5.92 -11.53 19.80
N GLU A 190 6.12 -12.06 21.01
CA GLU A 190 6.59 -13.43 21.23
C GLU A 190 5.70 -14.45 20.49
N GLY A 191 6.32 -15.35 19.76
CA GLY A 191 5.65 -16.37 18.96
C GLY A 191 4.89 -15.86 17.74
N LYS A 192 4.80 -14.55 17.51
CA LYS A 192 4.06 -13.95 16.40
C LYS A 192 4.98 -13.22 15.43
N SER A 193 5.69 -12.21 15.87
CA SER A 193 6.47 -11.35 14.97
C SER A 193 7.82 -10.94 15.54
N ALA A 194 8.81 -10.80 14.68
CA ALA A 194 10.07 -10.13 15.01
C ALA A 194 9.82 -8.65 15.34
N SER A 195 10.79 -7.98 15.98
CA SER A 195 10.71 -6.54 16.18
C SER A 195 10.78 -5.80 14.83
N VAL A 196 10.25 -4.58 14.78
CA VAL A 196 10.32 -3.74 13.58
C VAL A 196 11.78 -3.49 13.15
N PRO A 197 12.71 -3.14 14.06
CA PRO A 197 14.12 -2.99 13.69
C PRO A 197 14.75 -4.28 13.13
N LEU A 198 14.39 -5.45 13.64
CA LEU A 198 14.87 -6.73 13.10
C LEU A 198 14.27 -7.04 11.75
N SER A 199 12.98 -6.77 11.56
CA SER A 199 12.29 -6.96 10.29
C SER A 199 12.92 -6.12 9.17
N VAL A 200 13.12 -4.83 9.42
CA VAL A 200 13.78 -3.92 8.48
C VAL A 200 15.25 -4.30 8.29
N GLY A 201 15.95 -4.66 9.37
CA GLY A 201 17.34 -5.07 9.35
C GLY A 201 17.61 -6.29 8.48
N ALA A 202 16.65 -7.21 8.36
CA ALA A 202 16.75 -8.37 7.47
C ALA A 202 16.83 -7.96 5.99
N ILE A 203 16.02 -6.97 5.56
CA ILE A 203 16.09 -6.42 4.19
C ILE A 203 17.40 -5.64 3.99
N VAL A 204 17.76 -4.77 4.94
CA VAL A 204 19.01 -4.00 4.88
C VAL A 204 20.24 -4.92 4.72
N ALA A 205 20.23 -6.08 5.39
CA ALA A 205 21.30 -7.05 5.32
C ALA A 205 21.41 -7.72 3.94
N ILE A 206 20.29 -8.13 3.33
CA ILE A 206 20.34 -8.76 2.01
C ILE A 206 20.65 -7.75 0.90
N ASP A 207 20.21 -6.50 1.07
CA ASP A 207 20.53 -5.41 0.15
C ASP A 207 22.00 -4.95 0.27
N GLU A 208 22.67 -5.31 1.36
CA GLU A 208 24.04 -4.84 1.66
C GLU A 208 24.16 -3.31 1.61
N CYS A 209 23.17 -2.61 2.18
CA CYS A 209 23.21 -1.15 2.26
C CYS A 209 24.48 -0.65 2.98
N THR A 210 25.18 0.30 2.36
CA THR A 210 26.51 0.73 2.82
C THR A 210 26.48 1.93 3.76
N HIS A 211 25.42 2.71 3.75
CA HIS A 211 25.23 3.88 4.61
C HIS A 211 23.75 4.18 4.84
N TYR A 212 23.49 5.08 5.78
CA TYR A 212 22.12 5.53 6.04
C TYR A 212 22.08 7.03 6.32
N THR A 213 20.90 7.61 6.16
CA THR A 213 20.56 8.97 6.57
C THR A 213 19.33 8.94 7.46
N THR A 214 19.25 9.85 8.41
CA THR A 214 18.09 10.03 9.28
C THR A 214 17.55 11.43 9.15
N GLY A 215 16.28 11.61 9.46
CA GLY A 215 15.65 12.91 9.52
C GLY A 215 14.26 12.81 10.13
N GLU A 216 13.61 13.95 10.18
CA GLU A 216 12.26 14.10 10.71
C GLU A 216 11.38 14.76 9.66
N LEU A 217 10.12 14.36 9.62
CA LEU A 217 9.10 15.05 8.84
C LEU A 217 8.40 16.04 9.78
N ILE A 218 8.02 17.18 9.24
CA ILE A 218 7.25 18.18 10.00
C ILE A 218 5.90 17.54 10.38
N PRO A 219 5.64 17.31 11.68
CA PRO A 219 4.38 16.69 12.09
C PRO A 219 3.22 17.65 11.82
N ARG A 220 2.04 17.09 11.59
CA ARG A 220 0.82 17.91 11.60
C ARG A 220 0.60 18.46 13.02
N GLN A 221 0.05 19.67 13.13
CA GLN A 221 -0.16 20.33 14.42
C GLN A 221 -0.91 19.42 15.41
N GLY A 222 -0.33 19.21 16.59
CA GLY A 222 -0.91 18.35 17.65
C GLY A 222 -0.75 16.84 17.42
N LYS A 223 0.13 16.43 16.51
CA LYS A 223 0.42 15.03 16.20
C LYS A 223 1.83 14.63 16.63
N GLY A 224 2.05 13.31 16.74
CA GLY A 224 3.34 12.74 17.11
C GLY A 224 4.44 13.02 16.07
N LEU A 225 5.68 12.94 16.52
CA LEU A 225 6.86 13.06 15.67
C LEU A 225 6.90 11.91 14.66
N VAL A 226 7.30 12.22 13.44
CA VAL A 226 7.59 11.22 12.41
C VAL A 226 9.07 11.31 12.06
N SER A 227 9.83 10.29 12.42
CA SER A 227 11.23 10.16 12.05
C SER A 227 11.38 9.17 10.88
N TYR A 228 12.44 9.32 10.10
CA TYR A 228 12.78 8.33 9.09
C TYR A 228 14.25 7.96 9.15
N THR A 229 14.53 6.72 8.74
CA THR A 229 15.85 6.22 8.40
C THR A 229 15.82 5.67 6.98
N LYS A 230 16.70 6.19 6.11
CA LYS A 230 16.90 5.69 4.75
C LYS A 230 18.23 4.96 4.69
N TYR A 231 18.21 3.68 4.38
CA TYR A 231 19.37 2.86 4.13
C TYR A 231 19.66 2.84 2.64
N LEU A 232 20.86 3.21 2.26
CA LEU A 232 21.23 3.57 0.90
C LEU A 232 22.47 2.81 0.45
N GLY A 233 22.75 2.84 -0.86
CA GLY A 233 23.89 2.18 -1.46
C GLY A 233 23.78 0.67 -1.46
N GLY A 234 22.57 0.16 -1.49
CA GLY A 234 22.28 -1.26 -1.63
C GLY A 234 22.64 -1.82 -3.01
N LYS A 235 22.75 -3.13 -3.11
CA LYS A 235 23.00 -3.84 -4.36
C LYS A 235 21.97 -3.43 -5.43
N ASN A 236 22.44 -3.26 -6.66
CA ASN A 236 21.60 -2.88 -7.81
C ASN A 236 20.82 -1.57 -7.63
N GLY A 237 21.20 -0.71 -6.67
CA GLY A 237 20.53 0.54 -6.39
C GLY A 237 19.29 0.39 -5.49
N HIS A 238 19.06 -0.77 -4.89
CA HIS A 238 18.00 -0.95 -3.92
C HIS A 238 18.23 -0.10 -2.67
N GLU A 239 17.13 0.32 -2.05
CA GLU A 239 17.14 1.10 -0.81
C GLU A 239 16.01 0.65 0.14
N VAL A 240 16.22 0.89 1.42
CA VAL A 240 15.22 0.59 2.45
C VAL A 240 14.90 1.86 3.22
N VAL A 241 13.61 2.14 3.42
CA VAL A 241 13.15 3.30 4.19
C VAL A 241 12.27 2.84 5.34
N LEU A 242 12.62 3.26 6.56
CA LEU A 242 11.80 3.08 7.75
C LEU A 242 11.25 4.45 8.19
N TYR A 243 9.93 4.59 8.26
CA TYR A 243 9.25 5.69 8.93
C TYR A 243 8.78 5.22 10.32
N SER A 244 9.25 5.87 11.37
CA SER A 244 8.83 5.66 12.75
C SER A 244 7.89 6.77 13.15
N VAL A 245 6.63 6.42 13.46
CA VAL A 245 5.60 7.36 13.87
C VAL A 245 5.44 7.28 15.38
N ASP A 246 5.74 8.37 16.09
CA ASP A 246 5.61 8.40 17.55
C ASP A 246 4.13 8.39 17.95
N GLY A 247 3.76 7.46 18.84
CA GLY A 247 2.41 7.31 19.37
C GLY A 247 1.72 6.00 19.03
N LYS A 248 0.40 5.98 19.28
CA LYS A 248 -0.46 4.79 19.19
C LYS A 248 -1.23 4.76 17.89
N SER A 249 -0.83 3.89 16.98
CA SER A 249 -1.60 3.57 15.79
C SER A 249 -1.42 2.10 15.41
N ASN A 250 -2.53 1.42 15.19
CA ASN A 250 -2.53 0.05 14.67
C ASN A 250 -2.90 0.02 13.18
N GLY A 251 -2.93 1.18 12.54
CA GLY A 251 -3.42 1.36 11.18
C GLY A 251 -2.48 2.22 10.31
N TRP A 252 -3.06 2.98 9.40
CA TRP A 252 -2.32 3.72 8.37
C TRP A 252 -1.43 4.88 8.87
N CYS A 253 -1.53 5.29 10.12
CA CYS A 253 -0.79 6.44 10.66
C CYS A 253 -1.06 7.79 9.94
N ASP A 254 -2.13 7.90 9.19
CA ASP A 254 -2.47 9.08 8.39
C ASP A 254 -2.74 10.35 9.21
N ALA A 255 -3.05 10.16 10.50
CA ALA A 255 -3.28 11.28 11.38
C ALA A 255 -2.01 12.11 11.63
N GLU A 256 -0.84 11.49 11.48
CA GLU A 256 0.47 12.05 11.77
C GLU A 256 1.13 12.65 10.52
N PHE A 257 1.03 11.98 9.37
CA PHE A 257 1.61 12.43 8.11
C PHE A 257 0.88 11.80 6.91
N GLU A 258 1.22 12.22 5.70
CA GLU A 258 0.62 11.68 4.49
C GLU A 258 1.32 10.38 4.05
N VAL A 259 0.97 9.28 4.71
CA VAL A 259 1.58 7.97 4.53
C VAL A 259 1.54 7.50 3.06
N TYR A 260 0.40 7.69 2.40
CA TYR A 260 0.25 7.27 1.00
C TYR A 260 1.21 8.03 0.07
N ASN A 261 1.41 9.34 0.30
CA ASN A 261 2.37 10.15 -0.47
C ASN A 261 3.79 9.61 -0.32
N GLN A 262 4.19 9.24 0.91
CA GLN A 262 5.54 8.74 1.17
C GLN A 262 5.76 7.38 0.51
N ILE A 263 4.79 6.47 0.64
CA ILE A 263 4.86 5.15 0.01
C ILE A 263 4.87 5.28 -1.52
N TRP A 264 3.96 6.09 -2.10
CA TRP A 264 3.91 6.27 -3.54
C TRP A 264 5.17 6.95 -4.08
N ASN A 265 5.70 7.96 -3.37
CA ASN A 265 6.96 8.59 -3.76
C ASN A 265 8.13 7.60 -3.73
N PHE A 266 8.14 6.66 -2.79
CA PHE A 266 9.10 5.57 -2.78
C PHE A 266 8.90 4.65 -3.99
N PHE A 267 7.70 4.11 -4.18
CA PHE A 267 7.40 3.15 -5.23
C PHE A 267 7.71 3.67 -6.63
N LYS A 268 7.26 4.87 -6.99
CA LYS A 268 7.45 5.42 -8.34
C LYS A 268 8.91 5.66 -8.75
N ASN A 269 9.83 5.66 -7.78
CA ASN A 269 11.26 5.83 -8.02
C ASN A 269 11.98 4.49 -8.23
N HIS A 270 11.29 3.39 -8.06
CA HIS A 270 11.74 2.03 -8.29
C HIS A 270 10.89 1.35 -9.36
#